data_2bfaba0f826e3c5a81336de4e85193ed
#
_entry.id   2bfaba0f826e3c5a81336de4e85193ed
#
_cell.length_a   1.000
_cell.length_b   1.000
_cell.length_c   1.000
_cell.angle_alpha   90.00
_cell.angle_beta   90.00
_cell.angle_gamma   90.00
#
_symmetry.space_group_name_H-M   'P 1'
#
loop_
_entity.id
_entity.type
_entity.pdbx_description
1 polymer ?
#
loop_
_entity_poly.entity_id
_entity_poly.type
_entity_poly.pdbx_seq_one_letter_code
_entity_poly.pdbx_strand_id
1 'polypeptide(L)'
;ILSRGAVIQKDKFFGIKYVFLLLVLIFVRNNGIYIAFFMSVVFIIMSIYMRKDLICNALKKMAIFTILVVLTAQLITGPLYDKLGIEKEKVESYGIFLNQMARVVACEGKMSEEDREYMEQLLPLELYKSVYTPCCVDSLKWNSNFDSSVLEENFFKRYFSMFKKNPRIFFEAWELQTYGFWTINCDEVNYYSRNIVGGVPRNYYLEYKDVLEEYDIKVGKYVNSELLTKVFPIEDIGIPIGIINWCVVLLVIFLILRKQELLVIALTPTIGLMITLIVASPIHYW
;
A
#
# COMPACT_ATOMS: atom_id res chain seq x y z
N ILE A 1 16.76 -14.46 -26.65
CA ILE A 1 16.71 -13.12 -26.01
C ILE A 1 16.54 -12.02 -27.06
N LEU A 2 17.27 -12.08 -28.18
CA LEU A 2 17.18 -11.11 -29.29
C LEU A 2 15.76 -11.01 -29.91
N SER A 3 14.99 -12.12 -29.92
CA SER A 3 13.65 -12.15 -30.51
C SER A 3 12.59 -11.38 -29.67
N ARG A 4 12.76 -11.28 -28.36
CA ARG A 4 11.76 -10.64 -27.45
C ARG A 4 11.80 -9.11 -27.53
N GLY A 5 12.99 -8.51 -27.62
CA GLY A 5 13.12 -7.06 -27.84
C GLY A 5 12.52 -6.62 -29.19
N ALA A 6 12.67 -7.45 -30.21
CA ALA A 6 12.08 -7.20 -31.54
C ALA A 6 10.55 -7.30 -31.55
N VAL A 7 9.95 -8.13 -30.70
CA VAL A 7 8.47 -8.24 -30.58
C VAL A 7 7.89 -6.98 -29.95
N ILE A 8 8.52 -6.46 -28.88
CA ILE A 8 8.06 -5.21 -28.22
C ILE A 8 8.15 -4.01 -29.18
N GLN A 9 9.19 -3.95 -30.01
CA GLN A 9 9.32 -2.88 -31.00
C GLN A 9 8.33 -2.97 -32.17
N LYS A 10 7.80 -4.15 -32.47
CA LYS A 10 6.85 -4.36 -33.58
C LYS A 10 5.38 -4.16 -33.19
N ASP A 11 5.02 -4.22 -31.91
CA ASP A 11 3.64 -3.98 -31.47
C ASP A 11 3.34 -2.47 -31.52
N LYS A 12 2.61 -2.05 -32.55
CA LYS A 12 2.16 -0.65 -32.72
C LYS A 12 1.29 -0.15 -31.56
N PHE A 13 0.62 -1.04 -30.87
CA PHE A 13 -0.27 -0.73 -29.74
C PHE A 13 0.39 -0.90 -28.37
N PHE A 14 1.66 -1.29 -28.31
CA PHE A 14 2.36 -1.53 -27.06
C PHE A 14 2.26 -0.32 -26.11
N GLY A 15 2.52 0.88 -26.61
CA GLY A 15 2.46 2.11 -25.79
C GLY A 15 1.07 2.35 -25.20
N ILE A 16 0.02 2.15 -25.97
CA ILE A 16 -1.37 2.34 -25.52
C ILE A 16 -1.73 1.31 -24.44
N LYS A 17 -1.43 0.04 -24.68
CA LYS A 17 -1.67 -1.04 -23.70
C LYS A 17 -0.92 -0.79 -22.40
N TYR A 18 0.33 -0.36 -22.49
CA TYR A 18 1.17 -0.06 -21.34
C TYR A 18 0.62 1.12 -20.54
N VAL A 19 0.27 2.23 -21.17
CA VAL A 19 -0.33 3.40 -20.52
C VAL A 19 -1.66 3.03 -19.86
N PHE A 20 -2.51 2.25 -20.54
CA PHE A 20 -3.76 1.78 -19.95
C PHE A 20 -3.55 0.96 -18.68
N LEU A 21 -2.61 0.00 -18.70
CA LEU A 21 -2.29 -0.81 -17.51
C LEU A 21 -1.72 0.03 -16.35
N LEU A 22 -0.91 1.06 -16.67
CA LEU A 22 -0.42 2.00 -15.66
C LEU A 22 -1.55 2.83 -15.04
N LEU A 23 -2.50 3.29 -15.84
CA LEU A 23 -3.67 4.02 -15.34
C LEU A 23 -4.50 3.13 -14.42
N VAL A 24 -4.76 1.88 -14.82
CA VAL A 24 -5.43 0.90 -13.96
C VAL A 24 -4.66 0.72 -12.64
N LEU A 25 -3.34 0.52 -12.69
CA LEU A 25 -2.51 0.38 -11.49
C LEU A 25 -2.62 1.58 -10.55
N ILE A 26 -2.57 2.80 -11.11
CA ILE A 26 -2.55 4.04 -10.31
C ILE A 26 -3.93 4.35 -9.72
N PHE A 27 -5.02 4.18 -10.49
CA PHE A 27 -6.36 4.58 -10.04
C PHE A 27 -7.11 3.49 -9.26
N VAL A 28 -6.76 2.22 -9.45
CA VAL A 28 -7.38 1.13 -8.68
C VAL A 28 -6.76 1.00 -7.28
N ARG A 29 -5.51 1.45 -7.09
CA ARG A 29 -4.82 1.28 -5.82
C ARG A 29 -4.11 2.55 -5.38
N ASN A 30 -4.38 3.02 -4.15
CA ASN A 30 -3.77 4.24 -3.60
C ASN A 30 -2.22 4.23 -3.69
N ASN A 31 -1.60 3.05 -3.53
CA ASN A 31 -0.14 2.91 -3.63
C ASN A 31 0.36 2.80 -5.08
N GLY A 32 -0.52 2.72 -6.08
CA GLY A 32 -0.15 2.51 -7.48
C GLY A 32 0.79 3.58 -8.04
N ILE A 33 0.63 4.81 -7.58
CA ILE A 33 1.50 5.92 -8.00
C ILE A 33 2.96 5.74 -7.53
N TYR A 34 3.17 5.24 -6.31
CA TYR A 34 4.51 4.96 -5.78
C TYR A 34 5.14 3.77 -6.50
N ILE A 35 4.33 2.75 -6.83
CA ILE A 35 4.78 1.60 -7.63
C ILE A 35 5.20 2.07 -9.03
N ALA A 36 4.41 2.91 -9.69
CA ALA A 36 4.74 3.45 -10.99
C ALA A 36 6.01 4.33 -10.95
N PHE A 37 6.17 5.14 -9.91
CA PHE A 37 7.39 5.90 -9.69
C PHE A 37 8.61 4.98 -9.54
N PHE A 38 8.53 3.95 -8.70
CA PHE A 38 9.58 2.95 -8.54
C PHE A 38 9.92 2.28 -9.88
N MET A 39 8.90 1.86 -10.65
CA MET A 39 9.10 1.30 -11.98
C MET A 39 9.88 2.25 -12.90
N SER A 40 9.55 3.54 -12.91
CA SER A 40 10.24 4.52 -13.75
C SER A 40 11.74 4.61 -13.41
N VAL A 41 12.06 4.62 -12.12
CA VAL A 41 13.46 4.63 -11.64
C VAL A 41 14.20 3.37 -12.10
N VAL A 42 13.59 2.18 -11.93
CA VAL A 42 14.19 0.91 -12.37
C VAL A 42 14.41 0.92 -13.89
N PHE A 43 13.44 1.36 -14.68
CA PHE A 43 13.58 1.41 -16.14
C PHE A 43 14.69 2.38 -16.60
N ILE A 44 14.86 3.52 -15.92
CA ILE A 44 15.98 4.43 -16.18
C ILE A 44 17.30 3.75 -15.88
N ILE A 45 17.47 3.17 -14.70
CA ILE A 45 18.70 2.47 -14.28
C ILE A 45 19.03 1.35 -15.25
N MET A 46 18.03 0.51 -15.58
CA MET A 46 18.24 -0.60 -16.50
C MET A 46 18.51 -0.15 -17.93
N SER A 47 17.95 0.97 -18.38
CA SER A 47 18.26 1.55 -19.69
C SER A 47 19.72 2.02 -19.80
N ILE A 48 20.29 2.50 -18.70
CA ILE A 48 21.71 2.88 -18.61
C ILE A 48 22.61 1.63 -18.59
N TYR A 49 22.22 0.64 -17.77
CA TYR A 49 22.95 -0.63 -17.66
C TYR A 49 22.98 -1.40 -18.98
N MET A 50 21.82 -1.51 -19.63
CA MET A 50 21.63 -2.24 -20.91
C MET A 50 21.79 -1.34 -22.15
N ARG A 51 22.57 -0.28 -22.06
CA ARG A 51 22.69 0.75 -23.15
C ARG A 51 23.14 0.21 -24.52
N LYS A 52 23.79 -0.94 -24.55
CA LYS A 52 24.24 -1.60 -25.78
C LYS A 52 23.21 -2.59 -26.34
N ASP A 53 22.15 -2.87 -25.62
CA ASP A 53 21.15 -3.84 -26.00
C ASP A 53 19.98 -3.19 -26.78
N LEU A 54 19.35 -3.94 -27.66
CA LEU A 54 18.19 -3.50 -28.44
C LEU A 54 17.00 -3.06 -27.55
N ILE A 55 16.94 -3.58 -26.32
CA ILE A 55 15.87 -3.27 -25.37
C ILE A 55 16.03 -1.88 -24.70
N CYS A 56 17.20 -1.28 -24.75
CA CYS A 56 17.48 0.03 -24.15
C CYS A 56 16.44 1.09 -24.58
N ASN A 57 16.13 1.16 -25.86
CA ASN A 57 15.15 2.13 -26.39
C ASN A 57 13.73 1.84 -25.91
N ALA A 58 13.36 0.57 -25.73
CA ALA A 58 12.06 0.21 -25.17
C ALA A 58 11.97 0.63 -23.68
N LEU A 59 13.01 0.36 -22.89
CA LEU A 59 13.08 0.77 -21.48
C LEU A 59 13.00 2.29 -21.32
N LYS A 60 13.69 3.07 -22.16
CA LYS A 60 13.58 4.54 -22.16
C LYS A 60 12.16 5.01 -22.46
N LYS A 61 11.51 4.43 -23.46
CA LYS A 61 10.11 4.75 -23.78
C LYS A 61 9.18 4.39 -22.61
N MET A 62 9.34 3.22 -22.01
CA MET A 62 8.55 2.82 -20.84
C MET A 62 8.77 3.80 -19.67
N ALA A 63 10.02 4.19 -19.38
CA ALA A 63 10.31 5.18 -18.35
C ALA A 63 9.61 6.52 -18.63
N ILE A 64 9.72 7.04 -19.85
CA ILE A 64 9.08 8.29 -20.25
C ILE A 64 7.56 8.19 -20.13
N PHE A 65 6.93 7.15 -20.64
CA PHE A 65 5.49 6.95 -20.52
C PHE A 65 5.06 6.85 -19.07
N THR A 66 5.80 6.12 -18.24
CA THR A 66 5.50 6.00 -16.80
C THR A 66 5.56 7.37 -16.11
N ILE A 67 6.60 8.16 -16.35
CA ILE A 67 6.74 9.50 -15.79
C ILE A 67 5.58 10.40 -16.24
N LEU A 68 5.24 10.39 -17.54
CA LEU A 68 4.13 11.21 -18.05
C LEU A 68 2.81 10.82 -17.42
N VAL A 69 2.54 9.51 -17.26
CA VAL A 69 1.30 9.03 -16.61
C VAL A 69 1.29 9.41 -15.13
N VAL A 70 2.40 9.29 -14.40
CA VAL A 70 2.51 9.72 -13.01
C VAL A 70 2.26 11.22 -12.88
N LEU A 71 2.87 12.05 -13.72
CA LEU A 71 2.65 13.50 -13.72
C LEU A 71 1.19 13.86 -14.04
N THR A 72 0.58 13.18 -15.02
CA THR A 72 -0.83 13.38 -15.36
C THR A 72 -1.73 12.98 -14.18
N ALA A 73 -1.46 11.84 -13.54
CA ALA A 73 -2.21 11.42 -12.37
C ALA A 73 -2.09 12.42 -11.21
N GLN A 74 -0.90 12.98 -10.97
CA GLN A 74 -0.69 14.03 -9.96
C GLN A 74 -1.47 15.31 -10.28
N LEU A 75 -1.52 15.72 -11.55
CA LEU A 75 -2.32 16.88 -11.98
C LEU A 75 -3.82 16.65 -11.78
N ILE A 76 -4.30 15.43 -12.03
CA ILE A 76 -5.70 15.07 -11.82
C ILE A 76 -6.02 15.02 -10.32
N THR A 77 -5.23 14.27 -9.55
CA THR A 77 -5.51 14.04 -8.12
C THR A 77 -5.09 15.19 -7.21
N GLY A 78 -4.39 16.20 -7.71
CA GLY A 78 -4.08 17.45 -7.04
C GLY A 78 -5.00 18.58 -7.53
N PRO A 79 -4.50 19.48 -8.42
CA PRO A 79 -5.20 20.70 -8.78
C PRO A 79 -6.61 20.52 -9.35
N LEU A 80 -6.89 19.40 -10.04
CA LEU A 80 -8.23 19.14 -10.57
C LEU A 80 -9.20 18.75 -9.47
N TYR A 81 -8.78 17.87 -8.55
CA TYR A 81 -9.60 17.47 -7.39
C TYR A 81 -9.90 18.68 -6.51
N ASP A 82 -8.90 19.53 -6.24
CA ASP A 82 -9.08 20.75 -5.46
C ASP A 82 -10.13 21.69 -6.10
N LYS A 83 -10.09 21.85 -7.45
CA LYS A 83 -11.10 22.62 -8.18
C LYS A 83 -12.50 22.02 -8.17
N LEU A 84 -12.60 20.69 -8.07
CA LEU A 84 -13.88 19.96 -8.02
C LEU A 84 -14.43 19.84 -6.58
N GLY A 85 -13.72 20.37 -5.58
CA GLY A 85 -14.09 20.25 -4.17
C GLY A 85 -14.01 18.80 -3.65
N ILE A 86 -13.19 17.95 -4.28
CA ILE A 86 -12.96 16.58 -3.83
C ILE A 86 -11.89 16.62 -2.74
N GLU A 87 -12.32 16.49 -1.51
CA GLU A 87 -11.42 16.39 -0.36
C GLU A 87 -10.79 15.00 -0.28
N LYS A 88 -9.48 14.96 -0.07
CA LYS A 88 -8.77 13.71 0.24
C LYS A 88 -8.72 13.55 1.75
N GLU A 89 -9.00 12.37 2.25
CA GLU A 89 -8.74 12.03 3.64
C GLU A 89 -7.24 12.09 3.92
N LYS A 90 -6.78 13.20 4.51
CA LYS A 90 -5.37 13.43 4.83
C LYS A 90 -4.85 12.38 5.81
N VAL A 91 -5.70 11.89 6.69
CA VAL A 91 -5.39 10.88 7.70
C VAL A 91 -4.76 9.62 7.08
N GLU A 92 -5.23 9.21 5.88
CA GLU A 92 -4.69 8.06 5.17
C GLU A 92 -3.20 8.20 4.84
N SER A 93 -2.74 9.42 4.59
CA SER A 93 -1.34 9.71 4.28
C SER A 93 -0.41 9.61 5.50
N TYR A 94 -0.97 9.69 6.70
CA TYR A 94 -0.21 9.69 7.96
C TYR A 94 -0.23 8.34 8.69
N GLY A 95 -0.94 7.33 8.17
CA GLY A 95 -1.25 6.10 8.89
C GLY A 95 -0.08 5.45 9.63
N ILE A 96 1.02 5.14 8.94
CA ILE A 96 2.22 4.53 9.57
C ILE A 96 2.84 5.45 10.63
N PHE A 97 3.02 6.72 10.28
CA PHE A 97 3.64 7.69 11.17
C PHE A 97 2.82 7.88 12.44
N LEU A 98 1.50 7.96 12.29
CA LEU A 98 0.55 8.07 13.39
C LEU A 98 0.60 6.84 14.30
N ASN A 99 0.63 5.63 13.71
CA ASN A 99 0.71 4.39 14.46
C ASN A 99 1.99 4.29 15.29
N GLN A 100 3.12 4.75 14.75
CA GLN A 100 4.40 4.81 15.46
C GLN A 100 4.36 5.79 16.63
N MET A 101 3.80 6.98 16.43
CA MET A 101 3.62 7.97 17.50
C MET A 101 2.67 7.44 18.59
N ALA A 102 1.56 6.83 18.19
CA ALA A 102 0.59 6.23 19.09
C ALA A 102 1.22 5.13 19.97
N ARG A 103 2.13 4.31 19.42
CA ARG A 103 2.86 3.32 20.20
C ARG A 103 3.73 3.96 21.28
N VAL A 104 4.35 5.10 20.99
CA VAL A 104 5.14 5.81 22.04
C VAL A 104 4.26 6.19 23.21
N VAL A 105 3.06 6.70 22.94
CA VAL A 105 2.11 7.06 24.02
C VAL A 105 1.64 5.80 24.75
N ALA A 106 1.20 4.78 24.02
CA ALA A 106 0.68 3.53 24.59
C ALA A 106 1.71 2.78 25.45
N CYS A 107 3.01 2.90 25.13
CA CYS A 107 4.12 2.31 25.87
C CYS A 107 4.77 3.27 26.88
N GLU A 108 4.15 4.42 27.16
CA GLU A 108 4.66 5.42 28.11
C GLU A 108 6.10 5.87 27.77
N GLY A 109 6.39 6.01 26.46
CA GLY A 109 7.69 6.45 25.96
C GLY A 109 8.01 7.90 26.31
N LYS A 110 9.25 8.32 26.04
CA LYS A 110 9.73 9.68 26.37
C LYS A 110 9.13 10.72 25.42
N MET A 111 8.43 11.70 25.95
CA MET A 111 7.87 12.83 25.22
C MET A 111 8.29 14.15 25.84
N SER A 112 8.38 15.23 25.04
CA SER A 112 8.39 16.59 25.57
C SER A 112 6.98 17.01 25.93
N GLU A 113 6.85 18.08 26.68
CA GLU A 113 5.53 18.64 27.00
C GLU A 113 4.75 18.99 25.72
N GLU A 114 5.43 19.63 24.77
CA GLU A 114 4.84 19.94 23.47
C GLU A 114 4.41 18.72 22.64
N ASP A 115 5.16 17.61 22.71
CA ASP A 115 4.77 16.35 22.03
C ASP A 115 3.56 15.73 22.75
N ARG A 116 3.51 15.85 24.08
CA ARG A 116 2.41 15.37 24.92
C ARG A 116 1.12 16.13 24.65
N GLU A 117 1.19 17.47 24.63
CA GLU A 117 0.05 18.34 24.27
C GLU A 117 -0.47 18.03 22.88
N TYR A 118 0.43 17.85 21.90
CA TYR A 118 0.06 17.51 20.55
C TYR A 118 -0.70 16.18 20.47
N MET A 119 -0.21 15.14 21.15
CA MET A 119 -0.86 13.83 21.17
C MET A 119 -2.18 13.85 21.94
N GLU A 120 -2.30 14.67 22.99
CA GLU A 120 -3.54 14.90 23.73
C GLU A 120 -4.61 15.58 22.87
N GLN A 121 -4.22 16.52 21.99
CA GLN A 121 -5.14 17.17 21.06
C GLN A 121 -5.64 16.21 19.97
N LEU A 122 -4.80 15.26 19.53
CA LEU A 122 -5.20 14.25 18.56
C LEU A 122 -6.18 13.23 19.13
N LEU A 123 -5.89 12.74 20.32
CA LEU A 123 -6.70 11.76 21.07
C LEU A 123 -6.28 11.84 22.55
N PRO A 124 -7.23 11.82 23.51
CA PRO A 124 -6.91 11.79 24.94
C PRO A 124 -5.88 10.71 25.28
N LEU A 125 -4.79 11.10 25.96
CA LEU A 125 -3.63 10.22 26.23
C LEU A 125 -4.00 8.91 26.91
N GLU A 126 -5.00 8.94 27.78
CA GLU A 126 -5.51 7.77 28.51
C GLU A 126 -6.12 6.70 27.58
N LEU A 127 -6.63 7.11 26.41
CA LEU A 127 -7.26 6.22 25.45
C LEU A 127 -6.25 5.45 24.58
N TYR A 128 -5.04 5.99 24.37
CA TYR A 128 -4.07 5.33 23.50
C TYR A 128 -3.79 3.89 23.89
N LYS A 129 -3.67 3.60 25.17
CA LYS A 129 -3.36 2.26 25.67
C LYS A 129 -4.45 1.23 25.32
N SER A 130 -5.70 1.65 25.28
CA SER A 130 -6.85 0.79 24.99
C SER A 130 -7.19 0.73 23.50
N VAL A 131 -6.93 1.81 22.74
CA VAL A 131 -7.30 1.95 21.33
C VAL A 131 -6.16 1.53 20.40
N TYR A 132 -4.89 1.68 20.83
CA TYR A 132 -3.75 1.34 19.98
C TYR A 132 -3.75 -0.14 19.61
N THR A 133 -3.73 -0.39 18.30
CA THR A 133 -3.60 -1.73 17.71
C THR A 133 -2.35 -1.76 16.83
N PRO A 134 -1.37 -2.62 17.08
CA PRO A 134 -0.09 -2.60 16.39
C PRO A 134 -0.21 -2.70 14.87
N CYS A 135 -1.12 -3.53 14.40
CA CYS A 135 -1.29 -3.84 12.98
C CYS A 135 -2.34 -2.97 12.26
N CYS A 136 -3.04 -2.09 12.98
CA CYS A 136 -4.18 -1.35 12.42
C CYS A 136 -4.26 0.06 13.00
N VAL A 137 -4.06 1.07 12.17
CA VAL A 137 -4.22 2.47 12.56
C VAL A 137 -5.67 2.93 12.61
N ASP A 138 -6.59 2.19 11.99
CA ASP A 138 -7.99 2.57 11.88
C ASP A 138 -8.69 2.62 13.23
N SER A 139 -8.27 1.78 14.19
CA SER A 139 -8.75 1.84 15.56
C SER A 139 -8.53 3.20 16.22
N LEU A 140 -7.46 3.92 15.85
CA LEU A 140 -7.21 5.30 16.29
C LEU A 140 -8.07 6.30 15.51
N LYS A 141 -8.03 6.22 14.18
CA LYS A 141 -8.70 7.18 13.28
C LYS A 141 -10.22 7.21 13.44
N TRP A 142 -10.83 6.06 13.71
CA TRP A 142 -12.29 5.94 13.83
C TRP A 142 -12.79 6.09 15.26
N ASN A 143 -11.91 6.42 16.19
CA ASN A 143 -12.34 6.77 17.54
C ASN A 143 -13.07 8.12 17.51
N SER A 144 -14.21 8.21 18.19
CA SER A 144 -15.03 9.43 18.25
C SER A 144 -14.32 10.64 18.85
N ASN A 145 -13.26 10.42 19.62
CA ASN A 145 -12.46 11.46 20.24
C ASN A 145 -11.23 11.85 19.42
N PHE A 146 -11.04 11.26 18.23
CA PHE A 146 -9.89 11.57 17.39
C PHE A 146 -10.13 12.82 16.57
N ASP A 147 -9.29 13.84 16.75
CA ASP A 147 -9.34 15.09 15.99
C ASP A 147 -8.32 15.09 14.85
N SER A 148 -8.79 14.79 13.64
CA SER A 148 -7.95 14.78 12.44
C SER A 148 -7.46 16.17 12.01
N SER A 149 -8.08 17.26 12.48
CA SER A 149 -7.68 18.63 12.10
C SER A 149 -6.29 18.99 12.64
N VAL A 150 -5.91 18.41 13.77
CA VAL A 150 -4.60 18.58 14.41
C VAL A 150 -3.44 18.05 13.54
N LEU A 151 -3.70 17.09 12.64
CA LEU A 151 -2.67 16.50 11.76
C LEU A 151 -2.02 17.51 10.80
N GLU A 152 -2.70 18.60 10.50
CA GLU A 152 -2.20 19.61 9.54
C GLU A 152 -1.06 20.45 10.12
N GLU A 153 -1.01 20.60 11.44
CA GLU A 153 -0.06 21.47 12.10
C GLU A 153 1.12 20.73 12.72
N ASN A 154 2.31 21.02 12.24
CA ASN A 154 3.56 20.53 12.84
C ASN A 154 3.73 19.02 12.97
N PHE A 155 2.92 18.19 12.31
CA PHE A 155 2.94 16.72 12.43
C PHE A 155 4.36 16.13 12.32
N PHE A 156 5.06 16.40 11.22
CA PHE A 156 6.41 15.86 11.03
C PHE A 156 7.43 16.40 12.02
N LYS A 157 7.26 17.65 12.50
CA LYS A 157 8.10 18.18 13.57
C LYS A 157 7.94 17.36 14.85
N ARG A 158 6.71 17.03 15.23
CA ARG A 158 6.40 16.19 16.40
C ARG A 158 6.84 14.75 16.19
N TYR A 159 6.58 14.19 15.02
CA TYR A 159 7.04 12.86 14.64
C TYR A 159 8.57 12.73 14.83
N PHE A 160 9.38 13.62 14.27
CA PHE A 160 10.84 13.55 14.40
C PHE A 160 11.32 13.87 15.83
N SER A 161 10.62 14.69 16.59
CA SER A 161 10.91 14.92 18.00
C SER A 161 10.74 13.62 18.81
N MET A 162 9.60 12.95 18.65
CA MET A 162 9.30 11.69 19.33
C MET A 162 10.21 10.56 18.85
N PHE A 163 10.49 10.46 17.54
CA PHE A 163 11.41 9.46 16.98
C PHE A 163 12.81 9.55 17.62
N LYS A 164 13.38 10.74 17.69
CA LYS A 164 14.73 10.94 18.28
C LYS A 164 14.82 10.47 19.72
N LYS A 165 13.74 10.58 20.50
CA LYS A 165 13.69 10.17 21.90
C LYS A 165 13.40 8.68 22.08
N ASN A 166 12.71 8.05 21.10
CA ASN A 166 12.20 6.68 21.19
C ASN A 166 12.48 5.84 19.93
N PRO A 167 13.69 5.83 19.36
CA PRO A 167 13.94 5.15 18.09
C PRO A 167 13.57 3.66 18.14
N ARG A 168 13.81 2.99 19.28
CA ARG A 168 13.47 1.58 19.46
C ARG A 168 11.97 1.35 19.37
N ILE A 169 11.14 2.16 20.05
CA ILE A 169 9.68 2.01 20.03
C ILE A 169 9.12 2.23 18.61
N PHE A 170 9.70 3.16 17.84
CA PHE A 170 9.33 3.40 16.46
C PHE A 170 9.65 2.20 15.56
N PHE A 171 10.82 1.57 15.72
CA PHE A 171 11.16 0.36 14.99
C PHE A 171 10.27 -0.81 15.37
N GLU A 172 9.98 -1.01 16.64
CA GLU A 172 9.05 -2.03 17.10
C GLU A 172 7.62 -1.80 16.56
N ALA A 173 7.16 -0.54 16.49
CA ALA A 173 5.88 -0.21 15.89
C ALA A 173 5.84 -0.60 14.39
N TRP A 174 6.89 -0.26 13.64
CA TRP A 174 7.02 -0.62 12.24
C TRP A 174 7.10 -2.15 12.05
N GLU A 175 7.89 -2.83 12.85
CA GLU A 175 8.02 -4.29 12.83
C GLU A 175 6.65 -4.96 13.04
N LEU A 176 5.93 -4.57 14.09
CA LEU A 176 4.62 -5.11 14.40
C LEU A 176 3.56 -4.80 13.34
N GLN A 177 3.65 -3.63 12.71
CA GLN A 177 2.72 -3.23 11.67
C GLN A 177 2.95 -3.98 10.36
N THR A 178 4.18 -4.37 10.07
CA THR A 178 4.56 -4.98 8.79
C THR A 178 4.81 -6.48 8.87
N TYR A 179 4.80 -7.06 10.07
CA TYR A 179 5.26 -8.43 10.29
C TYR A 179 4.52 -9.46 9.44
N GLY A 180 3.23 -9.26 9.15
CA GLY A 180 2.45 -10.14 8.30
C GLY A 180 2.93 -10.20 6.84
N PHE A 181 3.70 -9.22 6.38
CA PHE A 181 4.24 -9.20 5.01
C PHE A 181 5.57 -9.96 4.85
N TRP A 182 6.24 -10.33 5.94
CA TRP A 182 7.53 -11.01 5.88
C TRP A 182 7.62 -12.24 6.79
N THR A 183 6.67 -12.47 7.70
CA THR A 183 6.62 -13.70 8.49
C THR A 183 6.02 -14.87 7.71
N ILE A 184 6.56 -16.06 7.93
CA ILE A 184 6.12 -17.29 7.25
C ILE A 184 4.93 -17.91 7.99
N ASN A 185 4.89 -17.79 9.30
CA ASN A 185 3.83 -18.36 10.13
C ASN A 185 3.13 -17.22 10.88
N CYS A 186 1.93 -16.85 10.41
CA CYS A 186 1.15 -15.78 10.97
C CYS A 186 -0.31 -16.21 11.06
N ASP A 187 -0.68 -16.83 12.19
CA ASP A 187 -2.02 -17.35 12.42
C ASP A 187 -3.09 -16.25 12.44
N GLU A 188 -2.74 -15.05 12.88
CA GLU A 188 -3.65 -13.90 12.93
C GLU A 188 -4.00 -13.38 11.54
N VAL A 189 -3.07 -13.41 10.58
CA VAL A 189 -3.33 -12.95 9.19
C VAL A 189 -4.35 -13.85 8.51
N ASN A 190 -4.34 -15.15 8.79
CA ASN A 190 -5.31 -16.10 8.24
C ASN A 190 -6.74 -15.82 8.71
N TYR A 191 -6.92 -15.27 9.90
CA TYR A 191 -8.25 -14.97 10.44
C TYR A 191 -8.92 -13.81 9.66
N TYR A 192 -8.16 -12.80 9.27
CA TYR A 192 -8.67 -11.62 8.55
C TYR A 192 -8.78 -11.86 7.04
N SER A 193 -7.89 -12.60 6.42
CA SER A 193 -7.95 -12.89 4.98
C SER A 193 -9.21 -13.67 4.58
N ARG A 194 -9.68 -14.57 5.43
CA ARG A 194 -10.94 -15.32 5.21
C ARG A 194 -12.18 -14.41 5.17
N ASN A 195 -12.15 -13.27 5.85
CA ASN A 195 -13.29 -12.36 5.93
C ASN A 195 -13.34 -11.33 4.79
N ILE A 196 -12.22 -11.08 4.10
CA ILE A 196 -12.15 -10.07 3.04
C ILE A 196 -12.65 -10.62 1.70
N VAL A 197 -12.40 -11.88 1.41
CA VAL A 197 -12.90 -12.53 0.18
C VAL A 197 -14.40 -12.82 0.26
N GLY A 198 -14.95 -12.87 1.44
CA GLY A 198 -16.33 -13.27 1.73
C GLY A 198 -17.39 -12.18 1.79
N GLY A 199 -17.07 -10.90 1.59
CA GLY A 199 -18.09 -9.83 1.62
C GLY A 199 -17.90 -8.79 2.71
N VAL A 200 -18.82 -7.85 2.78
CA VAL A 200 -18.89 -6.85 3.86
C VAL A 200 -18.88 -7.58 5.21
N PRO A 201 -18.02 -7.20 6.16
CA PRO A 201 -18.02 -7.80 7.49
C PRO A 201 -19.42 -7.85 8.05
N ARG A 202 -19.80 -8.97 8.64
CA ARG A 202 -21.17 -9.19 9.14
C ARG A 202 -21.67 -8.05 10.04
N ASN A 203 -20.77 -7.41 10.75
CA ASN A 203 -21.05 -6.27 11.61
C ASN A 203 -21.51 -5.04 10.80
N TYR A 204 -20.81 -4.75 9.70
CA TYR A 204 -21.18 -3.67 8.77
C TYR A 204 -22.54 -3.92 8.11
N TYR A 205 -22.78 -5.15 7.65
CA TYR A 205 -24.06 -5.52 7.07
C TYR A 205 -25.21 -5.38 8.08
N LEU A 206 -25.01 -5.77 9.33
CA LEU A 206 -26.04 -5.63 10.37
C LEU A 206 -26.31 -4.18 10.75
N GLU A 207 -25.27 -3.33 10.74
CA GLU A 207 -25.39 -1.91 11.08
C GLU A 207 -26.08 -1.10 9.97
N TYR A 208 -25.83 -1.42 8.70
CA TYR A 208 -26.37 -0.70 7.55
C TYR A 208 -27.40 -1.49 6.76
N LYS A 209 -27.94 -2.56 7.34
CA LYS A 209 -28.88 -3.45 6.66
C LYS A 209 -30.08 -2.70 6.07
N ASP A 210 -30.71 -1.85 6.85
CA ASP A 210 -31.92 -1.12 6.46
C ASP A 210 -31.62 -0.15 5.29
N VAL A 211 -30.48 0.52 5.31
CA VAL A 211 -30.05 1.41 4.23
C VAL A 211 -29.71 0.62 2.95
N LEU A 212 -29.06 -0.51 3.08
CA LEU A 212 -28.71 -1.37 1.95
C LEU A 212 -29.94 -2.02 1.32
N GLU A 213 -30.94 -2.38 2.11
CA GLU A 213 -32.20 -2.93 1.64
C GLU A 213 -33.05 -1.85 0.95
N GLU A 214 -33.04 -0.60 1.46
CA GLU A 214 -33.75 0.54 0.85
C GLU A 214 -33.29 0.81 -0.58
N TYR A 215 -31.96 0.65 -0.84
CA TYR A 215 -31.38 0.85 -2.18
C TYR A 215 -31.30 -0.44 -3.01
N ASP A 216 -31.95 -1.53 -2.60
CA ASP A 216 -31.86 -2.87 -3.24
C ASP A 216 -30.41 -3.34 -3.46
N ILE A 217 -29.50 -2.89 -2.61
CA ILE A 217 -28.10 -3.27 -2.65
C ILE A 217 -27.96 -4.66 -2.03
N LYS A 218 -27.95 -5.69 -2.87
CA LYS A 218 -27.72 -7.08 -2.47
C LYS A 218 -26.24 -7.30 -2.14
N VAL A 219 -25.83 -6.75 -1.00
CA VAL A 219 -24.47 -6.94 -0.48
C VAL A 219 -24.27 -8.44 -0.17
N GLY A 220 -23.15 -8.98 -0.58
CA GLY A 220 -22.85 -10.40 -0.43
C GLY A 220 -23.13 -11.25 -1.68
N LYS A 221 -24.08 -10.87 -2.54
CA LYS A 221 -24.35 -11.63 -3.76
C LYS A 221 -23.32 -11.39 -4.86
N TYR A 222 -22.67 -10.21 -4.87
CA TYR A 222 -21.63 -9.86 -5.85
C TYR A 222 -20.22 -10.26 -5.37
N VAL A 223 -20.00 -10.29 -4.06
CA VAL A 223 -18.69 -10.63 -3.48
C VAL A 223 -18.58 -12.11 -3.18
N ASN A 224 -19.68 -12.78 -2.79
CA ASN A 224 -19.82 -14.24 -2.73
C ASN A 224 -20.36 -14.81 -4.04
N SER A 225 -19.99 -14.24 -5.19
CA SER A 225 -20.40 -14.89 -6.42
C SER A 225 -19.77 -16.28 -6.45
N GLU A 226 -20.62 -17.32 -6.56
CA GLU A 226 -20.16 -18.70 -6.76
C GLU A 226 -19.13 -18.83 -7.90
N LEU A 227 -19.08 -17.82 -8.78
CA LEU A 227 -18.13 -17.71 -9.88
C LEU A 227 -16.72 -17.38 -9.39
N LEU A 228 -16.56 -16.48 -8.43
CA LEU A 228 -15.26 -16.14 -7.85
C LEU A 228 -14.71 -17.29 -6.99
N THR A 229 -15.58 -17.94 -6.21
CA THR A 229 -15.20 -19.11 -5.42
C THR A 229 -14.92 -20.36 -6.29
N LYS A 230 -15.59 -20.49 -7.45
CA LYS A 230 -15.29 -21.58 -8.41
C LYS A 230 -14.05 -21.33 -9.25
N VAL A 231 -13.76 -20.07 -9.60
CA VAL A 231 -12.57 -19.68 -10.40
C VAL A 231 -11.33 -19.57 -9.53
N PHE A 232 -11.49 -19.12 -8.29
CA PHE A 232 -10.43 -18.99 -7.30
C PHE A 232 -10.86 -19.66 -6.00
N PRO A 233 -10.70 -20.99 -5.85
CA PRO A 233 -10.95 -21.69 -4.58
C PRO A 233 -9.87 -21.32 -3.55
N ILE A 234 -9.68 -20.02 -3.32
CA ILE A 234 -8.65 -19.47 -2.41
C ILE A 234 -9.12 -19.55 -0.96
N GLU A 235 -10.42 -19.84 -0.72
CA GLU A 235 -10.99 -19.90 0.63
C GLU A 235 -10.28 -20.89 1.57
N ASP A 236 -9.63 -21.91 1.01
CA ASP A 236 -8.96 -22.97 1.80
C ASP A 236 -7.43 -22.94 1.71
N ILE A 237 -6.86 -22.14 0.80
CA ILE A 237 -5.41 -22.02 0.67
C ILE A 237 -4.96 -20.78 1.45
N GLY A 238 -4.94 -20.88 2.76
CA GLY A 238 -4.39 -19.84 3.63
C GLY A 238 -2.87 -19.75 3.49
N ILE A 239 -2.36 -19.32 2.31
CA ILE A 239 -0.93 -19.04 2.15
C ILE A 239 -0.66 -17.66 2.73
N PRO A 240 0.11 -17.55 3.83
CA PRO A 240 0.50 -16.26 4.37
C PRO A 240 1.20 -15.42 3.30
N ILE A 241 0.86 -14.13 3.24
CA ILE A 241 1.44 -13.23 2.24
C ILE A 241 2.96 -13.15 2.36
N GLY A 242 3.50 -13.33 3.56
CA GLY A 242 4.93 -13.43 3.81
C GLY A 242 5.59 -14.54 3.00
N ILE A 243 4.96 -15.71 2.84
CA ILE A 243 5.48 -16.80 1.99
C ILE A 243 5.55 -16.34 0.53
N ILE A 244 4.49 -15.67 0.03
CA ILE A 244 4.46 -15.17 -1.35
C ILE A 244 5.59 -14.16 -1.56
N ASN A 245 5.78 -13.24 -0.61
CA ASN A 245 6.85 -12.25 -0.67
C ASN A 245 8.23 -12.91 -0.68
N TRP A 246 8.46 -13.90 0.16
CA TRP A 246 9.73 -14.66 0.14
C TRP A 246 9.92 -15.42 -1.16
N CYS A 247 8.88 -16.02 -1.74
CA CYS A 247 8.95 -16.65 -3.06
C CYS A 247 9.36 -15.64 -4.14
N VAL A 248 8.83 -14.41 -4.12
CA VAL A 248 9.23 -13.34 -5.05
C VAL A 248 10.70 -12.96 -4.85
N VAL A 249 11.14 -12.79 -3.60
CA VAL A 249 12.56 -12.48 -3.29
C VAL A 249 13.48 -13.58 -3.81
N LEU A 250 13.17 -14.84 -3.52
CA LEU A 250 13.97 -15.99 -3.98
C LEU A 250 13.98 -16.09 -5.50
N LEU A 251 12.82 -15.84 -6.16
CA LEU A 251 12.73 -15.80 -7.61
C LEU A 251 13.62 -14.69 -8.20
N VAL A 252 13.60 -13.49 -7.63
CA VAL A 252 14.47 -12.38 -8.08
C VAL A 252 15.93 -12.75 -7.95
N ILE A 253 16.35 -13.30 -6.80
CA ILE A 253 17.72 -13.77 -6.59
C ILE A 253 18.12 -14.83 -7.64
N PHE A 254 17.26 -15.82 -7.86
CA PHE A 254 17.48 -16.87 -8.85
C PHE A 254 17.64 -16.29 -10.26
N LEU A 255 16.79 -15.34 -10.66
CA LEU A 255 16.84 -14.70 -11.97
C LEU A 255 18.11 -13.86 -12.15
N ILE A 256 18.56 -13.16 -11.12
CA ILE A 256 19.83 -12.42 -11.13
C ILE A 256 21.00 -13.37 -11.31
N LEU A 257 21.05 -14.48 -10.55
CA LEU A 257 22.09 -15.49 -10.67
C LEU A 257 22.11 -16.15 -12.05
N ARG A 258 20.94 -16.27 -12.69
CA ARG A 258 20.79 -16.79 -14.06
C ARG A 258 20.97 -15.74 -15.15
N LYS A 259 21.30 -14.49 -14.80
CA LYS A 259 21.48 -13.36 -15.73
C LYS A 259 20.24 -13.16 -16.62
N GLN A 260 19.06 -13.27 -16.00
CA GLN A 260 17.74 -13.11 -16.66
C GLN A 260 17.15 -11.73 -16.32
N GLU A 261 17.90 -10.67 -16.60
CA GLU A 261 17.57 -9.29 -16.20
C GLU A 261 16.19 -8.84 -16.71
N LEU A 262 15.78 -9.29 -17.89
CA LEU A 262 14.47 -8.96 -18.46
C LEU A 262 13.28 -9.50 -17.64
N LEU A 263 13.45 -10.68 -17.04
CA LEU A 263 12.43 -11.25 -16.18
C LEU A 263 12.39 -10.53 -14.83
N VAL A 264 13.53 -10.05 -14.33
CA VAL A 264 13.58 -9.19 -13.14
C VAL A 264 12.85 -7.87 -13.41
N ILE A 265 13.05 -7.26 -14.59
CA ILE A 265 12.33 -6.05 -15.01
C ILE A 265 10.82 -6.31 -15.05
N ALA A 266 10.37 -7.47 -15.54
CA ALA A 266 8.96 -7.83 -15.57
C ALA A 266 8.34 -7.97 -14.16
N LEU A 267 9.13 -8.29 -13.15
CA LEU A 267 8.69 -8.38 -11.75
C LEU A 267 8.67 -7.02 -11.02
N THR A 268 9.11 -5.94 -11.67
CA THR A 268 9.21 -4.61 -11.04
C THR A 268 7.90 -4.13 -10.39
N PRO A 269 6.71 -4.31 -10.99
CA PRO A 269 5.45 -3.92 -10.33
C PRO A 269 5.22 -4.68 -9.02
N THR A 270 5.50 -5.99 -9.01
CA THR A 270 5.34 -6.85 -7.82
C THR A 270 6.33 -6.44 -6.72
N ILE A 271 7.59 -6.20 -7.08
CA ILE A 271 8.62 -5.73 -6.15
C ILE A 271 8.23 -4.35 -5.59
N GLY A 272 7.76 -3.45 -6.45
CA GLY A 272 7.27 -2.14 -6.04
C GLY A 272 6.09 -2.24 -5.06
N LEU A 273 5.15 -3.14 -5.32
CA LEU A 273 4.06 -3.43 -4.40
C LEU A 273 4.58 -3.92 -3.04
N MET A 274 5.48 -4.91 -3.03
CA MET A 274 6.08 -5.40 -1.78
C MET A 274 6.75 -4.28 -0.98
N ILE A 275 7.54 -3.43 -1.64
CA ILE A 275 8.21 -2.30 -1.00
C ILE A 275 7.17 -1.35 -0.40
N THR A 276 6.11 -1.00 -1.13
CA THR A 276 5.08 -0.09 -0.59
C THR A 276 4.34 -0.69 0.60
N LEU A 277 4.10 -1.99 0.63
CA LEU A 277 3.46 -2.67 1.75
C LEU A 277 4.35 -2.69 3.00
N ILE A 278 5.64 -2.96 2.84
CA ILE A 278 6.61 -2.98 3.96
C ILE A 278 6.86 -1.56 4.49
N VAL A 279 6.86 -0.56 3.62
CA VAL A 279 7.16 0.83 4.03
C VAL A 279 5.93 1.55 4.56
N ALA A 280 4.75 1.34 3.99
CA ALA A 280 3.61 2.24 4.16
C ALA A 280 2.25 1.55 4.21
N SER A 281 2.15 0.28 4.60
CA SER A 281 0.84 -0.34 4.78
C SER A 281 0.23 0.06 6.13
N PRO A 282 -0.94 0.70 6.15
CA PRO A 282 -1.62 1.04 7.39
C PRO A 282 -2.25 -0.18 8.07
N ILE A 283 -2.48 -1.26 7.30
CA ILE A 283 -3.18 -2.48 7.74
C ILE A 283 -2.59 -3.66 6.97
N HIS A 284 -2.40 -4.79 7.61
CA HIS A 284 -2.06 -6.05 6.94
C HIS A 284 -3.27 -7.00 6.83
N TYR A 285 -4.38 -6.47 6.34
CA TYR A 285 -5.49 -7.29 5.88
C TYR A 285 -5.22 -7.74 4.45
N TRP A 286 -4.94 -8.99 4.26
CA TRP A 286 -4.85 -9.60 2.92
C TRP A 286 -5.29 -11.04 2.96
#